data_b254d14c3240d9a14a25c4df5d92c2fe
#
_entry.id   b254d14c3240d9a14a25c4df5d92c2fe
#
_cell.length_a   1.000
_cell.length_b   1.000
_cell.length_c   1.000
_cell.angle_alpha   90.00
_cell.angle_beta   90.00
_cell.angle_gamma   90.00
#
_symmetry.space_group_name_H-M   'P 1'
#
loop_
_entity.id
_entity.type
_entity.pdbx_description
1 polymer ?
#
loop_
_entity_poly.entity_id
_entity_poly.type
_entity_poly.pdbx_seq_one_letter_code
_entity_poly.pdbx_strand_id
1 'polypeptide(L)'
;MLFRKNRRGDNYPDTGGLANEVLLAKSGLSQARQRLGNQPVSWLFRQCASTWGYERYPQDDWHGLQVFAVDGALFRTPETPQLRAHFGSGNTSSNRQTPYPVLRLVALMNARSHIIANAAISPYRKGEIPLAKDFVESIPNHSVTLLDKGFFSADLLLSIQNAEQNRHWMIPERKGTVRTEVEHYGDGDYLVQMRVSPQARKKNPALPEYWQVRAVTYQVEGNEKTVFTSLPASKFSAEQVATLYHERWEIELGFRDIKSSMQDNALTLRSKTVDLVYQELWGLLLAYNVVRREASQAAVAHKRAPSEISFKFACQHIPRCQDSCRLSGFS
;
A
#
# COMPACT_ATOMS: atom_id res chain seq x y z
N MET A 1 -15.63 9.12 -6.65
CA MET A 1 -16.73 10.09 -6.82
C MET A 1 -16.89 10.84 -5.51
N LEU A 2 -16.37 12.06 -5.46
CA LEU A 2 -16.43 12.94 -4.28
C LEU A 2 -17.77 13.66 -4.27
N PHE A 3 -18.48 13.62 -3.16
CA PHE A 3 -19.75 14.31 -3.00
C PHE A 3 -19.53 15.59 -2.19
N ARG A 4 -19.97 16.73 -2.69
CA ARG A 4 -20.00 17.98 -1.95
C ARG A 4 -21.32 18.11 -1.18
N LYS A 5 -21.25 18.43 0.11
CA LYS A 5 -22.46 18.79 0.89
C LYS A 5 -22.88 20.23 0.60
N ASN A 6 -24.10 20.42 0.17
CA ASN A 6 -24.72 21.74 0.08
C ASN A 6 -25.21 22.17 1.49
N ARG A 7 -25.43 23.49 1.72
CA ARG A 7 -25.95 24.06 2.97
C ARG A 7 -27.28 23.44 3.45
N ARG A 8 -27.98 22.66 2.60
CA ARG A 8 -29.20 21.90 2.95
C ARG A 8 -28.95 20.41 3.27
N GLY A 9 -27.70 19.98 3.41
CA GLY A 9 -27.40 18.58 3.76
C GLY A 9 -27.55 17.56 2.64
N ASP A 10 -27.90 17.98 1.42
CA ASP A 10 -28.00 17.09 0.27
C ASP A 10 -26.61 16.82 -0.35
N ASN A 11 -26.29 15.55 -0.55
CA ASN A 11 -25.06 15.16 -1.25
C ASN A 11 -25.35 15.09 -2.76
N TYR A 12 -24.88 16.06 -3.53
CA TYR A 12 -24.84 15.99 -4.99
C TYR A 12 -23.50 15.41 -5.46
N PRO A 13 -23.47 14.60 -6.54
CA PRO A 13 -22.20 14.27 -7.17
C PRO A 13 -21.59 15.55 -7.70
N ASP A 14 -20.34 15.82 -7.26
CA ASP A 14 -19.53 16.88 -7.84
C ASP A 14 -19.07 16.39 -9.22
N THR A 15 -19.84 16.68 -10.26
CA THR A 15 -19.60 16.23 -11.63
C THR A 15 -18.57 17.09 -12.34
N GLY A 16 -17.90 18.03 -11.62
CA GLY A 16 -16.78 18.81 -12.15
C GLY A 16 -16.98 19.27 -13.58
N GLY A 17 -17.99 20.09 -13.87
CA GLY A 17 -18.17 20.77 -15.17
C GLY A 17 -18.49 19.86 -16.37
N LEU A 18 -18.66 18.54 -16.23
CA LEU A 18 -19.03 17.64 -17.32
C LEU A 18 -20.54 17.53 -17.53
N ALA A 19 -21.33 18.07 -16.65
CA ALA A 19 -22.78 18.05 -16.74
C ALA A 19 -23.34 19.46 -16.69
N ASN A 20 -23.34 20.13 -17.81
CA ASN A 20 -24.40 21.08 -18.04
C ASN A 20 -25.72 20.28 -17.94
N GLU A 21 -26.42 20.41 -16.80
CA GLU A 21 -27.85 20.18 -16.64
C GLU A 21 -28.41 18.74 -16.61
N VAL A 22 -27.62 17.68 -16.47
CA VAL A 22 -28.24 16.38 -16.16
C VAL A 22 -28.33 16.19 -14.64
N LEU A 23 -29.45 16.53 -14.06
CA LEU A 23 -29.83 16.17 -12.69
C LEU A 23 -29.96 14.65 -12.57
N LEU A 24 -28.87 13.97 -12.24
CA LEU A 24 -28.91 12.54 -11.96
C LEU A 24 -29.60 12.30 -10.61
N ALA A 25 -30.73 11.63 -10.64
CA ALA A 25 -31.39 11.17 -9.40
C ALA A 25 -30.43 10.28 -8.59
N LYS A 26 -30.40 10.44 -7.27
CA LYS A 26 -29.58 9.60 -6.36
C LYS A 26 -29.81 8.09 -6.60
N SER A 27 -31.05 7.70 -6.88
CA SER A 27 -31.43 6.31 -7.23
C SER A 27 -30.78 5.85 -8.54
N GLY A 28 -30.75 6.71 -9.57
CA GLY A 28 -30.13 6.39 -10.86
C GLY A 28 -28.63 6.11 -10.74
N LEU A 29 -27.91 6.91 -9.95
CA LEU A 29 -26.49 6.69 -9.67
C LEU A 29 -26.26 5.39 -8.91
N SER A 30 -27.11 5.09 -7.90
CA SER A 30 -27.01 3.83 -7.15
C SER A 30 -27.24 2.62 -8.03
N GLN A 31 -28.24 2.67 -8.91
CA GLN A 31 -28.52 1.59 -9.88
C GLN A 31 -27.38 1.44 -10.91
N ALA A 32 -26.81 2.54 -11.39
CA ALA A 32 -25.67 2.50 -12.30
C ALA A 32 -24.46 1.85 -11.64
N ARG A 33 -24.16 2.17 -10.38
CA ARG A 33 -23.10 1.51 -9.59
C ARG A 33 -23.35 0.00 -9.46
N GLN A 34 -24.57 -0.42 -9.18
CA GLN A 34 -24.93 -1.84 -9.06
C GLN A 34 -24.72 -2.58 -10.38
N ARG A 35 -25.15 -1.99 -11.50
CA ARG A 35 -24.97 -2.58 -12.85
C ARG A 35 -23.49 -2.64 -13.26
N LEU A 36 -22.69 -1.63 -12.90
CA LEU A 36 -21.26 -1.60 -13.21
C LEU A 36 -20.50 -2.73 -12.50
N GLY A 37 -20.84 -3.03 -11.25
CA GLY A 37 -20.13 -4.01 -10.44
C GLY A 37 -18.71 -3.57 -10.05
N ASN A 38 -17.95 -4.47 -9.41
CA ASN A 38 -16.61 -4.16 -8.94
C ASN A 38 -15.50 -4.35 -9.99
N GLN A 39 -15.70 -5.28 -10.95
CA GLN A 39 -14.64 -5.68 -11.89
C GLN A 39 -14.11 -4.53 -12.77
N PRO A 40 -14.94 -3.68 -13.40
CA PRO A 40 -14.45 -2.57 -14.20
C PRO A 40 -13.64 -1.56 -13.38
N VAL A 41 -14.03 -1.30 -12.13
CA VAL A 41 -13.31 -0.38 -11.23
C VAL A 41 -11.98 -0.96 -10.81
N SER A 42 -11.92 -2.25 -10.47
CA SER A 42 -10.68 -2.94 -10.15
C SER A 42 -9.73 -3.01 -11.35
N TRP A 43 -10.26 -3.25 -12.54
CA TRP A 43 -9.49 -3.24 -13.78
C TRP A 43 -8.88 -1.85 -14.04
N LEU A 44 -9.69 -0.80 -13.94
CA LEU A 44 -9.21 0.59 -14.13
C LEU A 44 -8.14 0.95 -13.11
N PHE A 45 -8.34 0.60 -11.84
CA PHE A 45 -7.30 0.78 -10.82
C PHE A 45 -5.99 0.11 -11.24
N ARG A 46 -6.04 -1.16 -11.66
CA ARG A 46 -4.84 -1.92 -12.05
C ARG A 46 -4.14 -1.32 -13.26
N GLN A 47 -4.89 -0.85 -14.28
CA GLN A 47 -4.33 -0.17 -15.45
C GLN A 47 -3.59 1.13 -15.05
N CYS A 48 -4.21 1.94 -14.21
CA CYS A 48 -3.59 3.17 -13.73
C CYS A 48 -2.38 2.86 -12.81
N ALA A 49 -2.54 1.95 -11.88
CA ALA A 49 -1.51 1.58 -10.91
C ALA A 49 -0.26 0.99 -11.57
N SER A 50 -0.45 0.13 -12.59
CA SER A 50 0.65 -0.50 -13.35
C SER A 50 1.48 0.50 -14.17
N THR A 51 0.96 1.69 -14.42
CA THR A 51 1.69 2.77 -15.10
C THR A 51 2.25 3.75 -14.07
N TRP A 52 1.39 4.33 -13.23
CA TRP A 52 1.74 5.43 -12.34
C TRP A 52 2.62 5.01 -11.16
N GLY A 53 2.43 3.81 -10.63
CA GLY A 53 3.19 3.30 -9.48
C GLY A 53 4.68 3.12 -9.76
N TYR A 54 5.05 3.01 -11.05
CA TYR A 54 6.43 2.79 -11.49
C TYR A 54 7.03 4.00 -12.22
N GLU A 55 6.31 5.12 -12.32
CA GLU A 55 6.87 6.38 -12.79
C GLU A 55 8.08 6.75 -11.94
N ARG A 56 9.19 7.13 -12.58
CA ARG A 56 10.41 7.55 -11.90
C ARG A 56 10.47 9.08 -11.87
N TYR A 57 10.66 9.61 -10.68
CA TYR A 57 10.92 11.03 -10.46
C TYR A 57 12.38 11.22 -10.08
N PRO A 58 13.02 12.35 -10.43
CA PRO A 58 14.44 12.57 -10.10
C PRO A 58 14.77 12.43 -8.62
N GLN A 59 13.80 12.72 -7.75
CA GLN A 59 13.93 12.65 -6.30
C GLN A 59 13.60 11.26 -5.71
N ASP A 60 13.13 10.33 -6.53
CA ASP A 60 12.70 8.99 -6.09
C ASP A 60 13.84 7.98 -6.09
N ASP A 61 14.98 8.32 -6.70
CA ASP A 61 16.09 7.40 -6.82
C ASP A 61 16.84 7.24 -5.49
N TRP A 62 17.03 5.99 -5.08
CA TRP A 62 17.89 5.65 -3.96
C TRP A 62 19.04 4.76 -4.44
N HIS A 63 20.17 5.38 -4.77
CA HIS A 63 21.35 4.68 -5.30
C HIS A 63 21.04 3.77 -6.51
N GLY A 64 20.20 4.23 -7.43
CA GLY A 64 19.76 3.48 -8.60
C GLY A 64 18.58 2.53 -8.36
N LEU A 65 18.03 2.50 -7.13
CA LEU A 65 16.89 1.67 -6.77
C LEU A 65 15.63 2.51 -6.54
N GLN A 66 14.47 2.01 -6.99
CA GLN A 66 13.18 2.52 -6.54
C GLN A 66 12.81 1.91 -5.19
N VAL A 67 12.20 2.71 -4.32
CA VAL A 67 11.81 2.29 -2.97
C VAL A 67 10.32 1.98 -2.94
N PHE A 68 9.99 0.76 -2.58
CA PHE A 68 8.61 0.31 -2.37
C PHE A 68 8.40 -0.11 -0.92
N ALA A 69 7.15 -0.06 -0.47
CA ALA A 69 6.76 -0.62 0.81
C ALA A 69 5.55 -1.54 0.63
N VAL A 70 5.49 -2.61 1.42
CA VAL A 70 4.34 -3.52 1.51
C VAL A 70 3.80 -3.49 2.91
N ASP A 71 2.50 -3.23 3.04
CA ASP A 71 1.81 -3.28 4.33
C ASP A 71 0.35 -3.68 4.17
N GLY A 72 -0.28 -4.06 5.28
CA GLY A 72 -1.67 -4.47 5.36
C GLY A 72 -2.55 -3.45 6.08
N ALA A 73 -3.79 -3.33 5.64
CA ALA A 73 -4.80 -2.53 6.31
C ALA A 73 -6.13 -3.28 6.42
N LEU A 74 -6.84 -3.06 7.51
CA LEU A 74 -8.19 -3.59 7.72
C LEU A 74 -9.22 -2.48 7.51
N PHE A 75 -10.28 -2.82 6.78
CA PHE A 75 -11.44 -1.96 6.57
C PHE A 75 -12.68 -2.63 7.14
N ARG A 76 -13.47 -1.84 7.88
CA ARG A 76 -14.74 -2.28 8.44
C ARG A 76 -15.83 -2.21 7.39
N THR A 77 -16.75 -3.16 7.42
CA THR A 77 -17.97 -3.14 6.60
C THR A 77 -19.20 -3.04 7.49
N PRO A 78 -20.37 -2.62 6.94
CA PRO A 78 -21.61 -2.68 7.69
C PRO A 78 -21.89 -4.08 8.21
N GLU A 79 -22.58 -4.16 9.35
CA GLU A 79 -23.01 -5.42 9.93
C GLU A 79 -24.24 -5.92 9.18
N THR A 80 -24.05 -6.89 8.31
CA THR A 80 -25.13 -7.65 7.66
C THR A 80 -24.77 -9.14 7.63
N PRO A 81 -25.74 -10.06 7.66
CA PRO A 81 -25.48 -11.50 7.58
C PRO A 81 -24.64 -11.88 6.36
N GLN A 82 -24.91 -11.29 5.21
CA GLN A 82 -24.19 -11.54 3.96
C GLN A 82 -22.72 -11.11 4.04
N LEU A 83 -22.44 -9.90 4.56
CA LEU A 83 -21.09 -9.39 4.66
C LEU A 83 -20.29 -10.14 5.73
N ARG A 84 -20.93 -10.51 6.84
CA ARG A 84 -20.31 -11.33 7.88
C ARG A 84 -19.94 -12.74 7.36
N ALA A 85 -20.83 -13.37 6.64
CA ALA A 85 -20.57 -14.68 6.04
C ALA A 85 -19.41 -14.65 5.06
N HIS A 86 -19.30 -13.60 4.25
CA HIS A 86 -18.27 -13.46 3.24
C HIS A 86 -16.92 -13.00 3.81
N PHE A 87 -16.89 -11.87 4.53
CA PHE A 87 -15.64 -11.25 4.99
C PHE A 87 -15.12 -11.86 6.29
N GLY A 88 -16.00 -12.34 7.15
CA GLY A 88 -15.64 -12.79 8.49
C GLY A 88 -15.42 -11.64 9.45
N SER A 89 -15.05 -11.99 10.68
CA SER A 89 -14.79 -11.05 11.77
C SER A 89 -13.37 -11.18 12.26
N GLY A 90 -12.73 -10.06 12.59
CA GLY A 90 -11.46 -10.07 13.31
C GLY A 90 -11.66 -10.51 14.75
N ASN A 91 -10.58 -10.98 15.39
CA ASN A 91 -10.55 -11.20 16.82
C ASN A 91 -10.00 -9.95 17.52
N THR A 92 -10.61 -9.56 18.62
CA THR A 92 -10.05 -8.56 19.53
C THR A 92 -8.95 -9.19 20.39
N SER A 93 -8.14 -8.37 21.07
CA SER A 93 -7.12 -8.82 22.02
C SER A 93 -7.64 -9.72 23.12
N SER A 94 -8.94 -9.70 23.40
CA SER A 94 -9.65 -10.56 24.36
C SER A 94 -10.27 -11.82 23.73
N ASN A 95 -9.84 -12.23 22.53
CA ASN A 95 -10.39 -13.35 21.76
C ASN A 95 -11.90 -13.25 21.43
N ARG A 96 -12.50 -12.09 21.60
CA ARG A 96 -13.88 -11.84 21.18
C ARG A 96 -13.89 -11.43 19.71
N GLN A 97 -14.90 -11.90 18.96
CA GLN A 97 -15.11 -11.44 17.59
C GLN A 97 -15.48 -9.97 17.57
N THR A 98 -14.96 -9.23 16.56
CA THR A 98 -15.39 -7.86 16.34
C THR A 98 -16.90 -7.80 16.04
N PRO A 99 -17.61 -6.76 16.48
CA PRO A 99 -19.05 -6.62 16.22
C PRO A 99 -19.37 -6.31 14.74
N TYR A 100 -18.37 -6.20 13.89
CA TYR A 100 -18.49 -5.88 12.46
C TYR A 100 -17.59 -6.79 11.64
N PRO A 101 -17.99 -7.09 10.39
CA PRO A 101 -17.13 -7.79 9.43
C PRO A 101 -15.98 -6.89 8.98
N VAL A 102 -14.85 -7.49 8.67
CA VAL A 102 -13.67 -6.79 8.17
C VAL A 102 -13.13 -7.45 6.91
N LEU A 103 -12.67 -6.62 5.99
CA LEU A 103 -11.88 -7.06 4.86
C LEU A 103 -10.44 -6.60 5.01
N ARG A 104 -9.55 -7.35 4.41
CA ARG A 104 -8.12 -7.10 4.41
C ARG A 104 -7.68 -6.54 3.07
N LEU A 105 -6.93 -5.46 3.12
CA LEU A 105 -6.17 -4.91 2.02
C LEU A 105 -4.69 -5.17 2.31
N VAL A 106 -3.94 -5.65 1.32
CA VAL A 106 -2.47 -5.56 1.30
C VAL A 106 -2.10 -4.78 0.05
N ALA A 107 -1.20 -3.82 0.18
CA ALA A 107 -0.79 -2.96 -0.93
C ALA A 107 0.73 -2.93 -1.10
N LEU A 108 1.17 -2.79 -2.35
CA LEU A 108 2.51 -2.41 -2.76
C LEU A 108 2.45 -0.92 -3.13
N MET A 109 3.18 -0.08 -2.41
CA MET A 109 3.21 1.37 -2.61
C MET A 109 4.62 1.81 -2.96
N ASN A 110 4.78 2.70 -3.93
CA ASN A 110 6.01 3.48 -4.08
C ASN A 110 6.13 4.40 -2.85
N ALA A 111 7.17 4.21 -2.04
CA ALA A 111 7.31 4.88 -0.74
C ALA A 111 7.52 6.40 -0.87
N ARG A 112 7.95 6.89 -2.01
CA ARG A 112 8.29 8.30 -2.21
C ARG A 112 7.23 9.10 -2.94
N SER A 113 6.54 8.51 -3.93
CA SER A 113 5.39 9.13 -4.57
C SER A 113 4.07 8.86 -3.84
N HIS A 114 4.05 7.86 -2.96
CA HIS A 114 2.88 7.33 -2.26
C HIS A 114 1.82 6.72 -3.21
N ILE A 115 2.15 6.48 -4.46
CA ILE A 115 1.23 5.84 -5.40
C ILE A 115 1.18 4.34 -5.11
N ILE A 116 -0.01 3.80 -4.98
CA ILE A 116 -0.23 2.36 -4.81
C ILE A 116 -0.04 1.68 -6.16
N ALA A 117 1.07 0.95 -6.29
CA ALA A 117 1.44 0.26 -7.53
C ALA A 117 0.66 -1.05 -7.75
N ASN A 118 0.29 -1.72 -6.66
CA ASN A 118 -0.58 -2.90 -6.71
C ASN A 118 -1.32 -3.08 -5.38
N ALA A 119 -2.46 -3.78 -5.41
CA ALA A 119 -3.25 -4.06 -4.22
C ALA A 119 -3.99 -5.40 -4.34
N ALA A 120 -4.10 -6.12 -3.21
CA ALA A 120 -4.94 -7.30 -3.08
C ALA A 120 -5.94 -7.09 -1.95
N ILE A 121 -7.21 -7.38 -2.23
CA ILE A 121 -8.29 -7.28 -1.27
C ILE A 121 -8.86 -8.69 -1.03
N SER A 122 -9.05 -9.06 0.22
CA SER A 122 -9.58 -10.38 0.56
C SER A 122 -10.44 -10.35 1.82
N PRO A 123 -11.24 -11.40 2.07
CA PRO A 123 -11.81 -11.65 3.38
C PRO A 123 -10.73 -11.73 4.47
N TYR A 124 -11.09 -11.36 5.70
CA TYR A 124 -10.17 -11.33 6.85
C TYR A 124 -9.38 -12.63 7.05
N ARG A 125 -9.99 -13.78 6.72
CA ARG A 125 -9.40 -15.11 6.93
C ARG A 125 -8.15 -15.39 6.11
N LYS A 126 -7.98 -14.73 4.95
CA LYS A 126 -6.75 -14.88 4.15
C LYS A 126 -5.67 -14.00 4.77
N GLY A 127 -4.52 -14.61 5.11
CA GLY A 127 -3.40 -13.91 5.73
C GLY A 127 -2.71 -12.92 4.79
N GLU A 128 -1.86 -12.06 5.34
CA GLU A 128 -1.15 -11.01 4.58
C GLU A 128 -0.04 -11.57 3.69
N ILE A 129 0.72 -12.55 4.17
CA ILE A 129 1.83 -13.15 3.41
C ILE A 129 1.36 -13.76 2.08
N PRO A 130 0.28 -14.58 2.02
CA PRO A 130 -0.25 -15.07 0.75
C PRO A 130 -0.68 -13.96 -0.21
N LEU A 131 -1.20 -12.83 0.31
CA LEU A 131 -1.58 -11.68 -0.52
C LEU A 131 -0.35 -10.92 -1.04
N ALA A 132 0.68 -10.76 -0.22
CA ALA A 132 1.94 -10.15 -0.62
C ALA A 132 2.66 -10.98 -1.70
N LYS A 133 2.53 -12.30 -1.68
CA LYS A 133 3.09 -13.16 -2.74
C LYS A 133 2.47 -12.89 -4.11
N ASP A 134 1.20 -12.48 -4.17
CA ASP A 134 0.53 -12.10 -5.42
C ASP A 134 1.18 -10.84 -6.06
N PHE A 135 2.04 -10.11 -5.35
CA PHE A 135 2.73 -8.90 -5.84
C PHE A 135 4.14 -9.13 -6.34
N VAL A 136 4.74 -10.30 -6.09
CA VAL A 136 6.17 -10.54 -6.37
C VAL A 136 6.50 -10.21 -7.83
N GLU A 137 5.63 -10.60 -8.76
CA GLU A 137 5.81 -10.28 -10.19
C GLU A 137 5.67 -8.79 -10.50
N SER A 138 4.91 -8.05 -9.68
CA SER A 138 4.71 -6.61 -9.84
C SER A 138 5.84 -5.76 -9.24
N ILE A 139 6.72 -6.35 -8.46
CA ILE A 139 7.88 -5.62 -7.92
C ILE A 139 8.86 -5.38 -9.06
N PRO A 140 9.24 -4.14 -9.37
CA PRO A 140 10.11 -3.87 -10.51
C PRO A 140 11.55 -4.27 -10.26
N ASN A 141 12.31 -4.47 -11.33
CA ASN A 141 13.75 -4.60 -11.27
C ASN A 141 14.39 -3.30 -10.74
N HIS A 142 15.58 -3.39 -10.19
CA HIS A 142 16.27 -2.26 -9.59
C HIS A 142 15.42 -1.56 -8.51
N SER A 143 14.97 -2.35 -7.54
CA SER A 143 14.14 -1.86 -6.44
C SER A 143 14.49 -2.47 -5.10
N VAL A 144 14.07 -1.81 -4.03
CA VAL A 144 14.08 -2.34 -2.66
C VAL A 144 12.68 -2.25 -2.07
N THR A 145 12.20 -3.35 -1.51
CA THR A 145 10.89 -3.46 -0.89
C THR A 145 11.02 -3.49 0.63
N LEU A 146 10.42 -2.51 1.29
CA LEU A 146 10.38 -2.38 2.74
C LEU A 146 9.13 -3.12 3.26
N LEU A 147 9.32 -4.05 4.21
CA LEU A 147 8.22 -4.85 4.76
C LEU A 147 8.15 -4.71 6.28
N ASP A 148 6.96 -4.84 6.86
CA ASP A 148 6.80 -4.97 8.30
C ASP A 148 7.12 -6.41 8.75
N LYS A 149 7.49 -6.58 10.02
CA LYS A 149 7.80 -7.88 10.66
C LYS A 149 6.70 -8.94 10.46
N GLY A 150 5.46 -8.53 10.21
CA GLY A 150 4.33 -9.40 9.89
C GLY A 150 4.56 -10.25 8.64
N PHE A 151 5.31 -9.74 7.68
CA PHE A 151 5.62 -10.39 6.41
C PHE A 151 6.88 -11.29 6.46
N PHE A 152 7.48 -11.51 7.62
CA PHE A 152 8.68 -12.31 7.74
C PHE A 152 8.44 -13.77 7.34
N SER A 153 8.81 -14.10 6.12
CA SER A 153 8.68 -15.41 5.50
C SER A 153 9.81 -15.63 4.50
N ALA A 154 10.63 -16.67 4.74
CA ALA A 154 11.71 -17.01 3.81
C ALA A 154 11.20 -17.23 2.39
N ASP A 155 10.03 -17.86 2.23
CA ASP A 155 9.39 -18.11 0.93
C ASP A 155 9.02 -16.80 0.21
N LEU A 156 8.48 -15.80 0.90
CA LEU A 156 8.18 -14.49 0.31
C LEU A 156 9.47 -13.73 -0.03
N LEU A 157 10.41 -13.64 0.91
CA LEU A 157 11.61 -12.82 0.77
C LEU A 157 12.55 -13.37 -0.32
N LEU A 158 12.73 -14.68 -0.36
CA LEU A 158 13.48 -15.34 -1.43
C LEU A 158 12.78 -15.23 -2.79
N SER A 159 11.44 -15.27 -2.82
CA SER A 159 10.69 -15.05 -4.07
C SER A 159 10.92 -13.64 -4.61
N ILE A 160 10.98 -12.61 -3.75
CA ILE A 160 11.30 -11.22 -4.17
C ILE A 160 12.71 -11.16 -4.74
N GLN A 161 13.68 -11.70 -4.00
CA GLN A 161 15.11 -11.63 -4.36
C GLN A 161 15.44 -12.38 -5.64
N ASN A 162 14.81 -13.53 -5.87
CA ASN A 162 15.16 -14.46 -6.95
C ASN A 162 14.30 -14.24 -8.21
N ALA A 163 13.27 -13.40 -8.16
CA ALA A 163 12.32 -13.28 -9.26
C ALA A 163 12.95 -12.68 -10.53
N GLU A 164 13.84 -11.71 -10.39
CA GLU A 164 14.53 -11.05 -11.51
C GLU A 164 15.79 -10.27 -11.06
N GLN A 165 16.21 -9.26 -11.85
CA GLN A 165 17.46 -8.55 -11.62
C GLN A 165 17.37 -7.46 -10.56
N ASN A 166 18.29 -7.48 -9.59
CA ASN A 166 18.55 -6.40 -8.63
C ASN A 166 17.29 -6.00 -7.83
N ARG A 167 16.54 -6.99 -7.37
CA ARG A 167 15.42 -6.82 -6.44
C ARG A 167 15.88 -7.10 -5.04
N HIS A 168 15.66 -6.15 -4.17
CA HIS A 168 16.06 -6.23 -2.77
C HIS A 168 14.84 -6.10 -1.85
N TRP A 169 15.03 -6.55 -0.62
CA TRP A 169 14.03 -6.41 0.44
C TRP A 169 14.69 -6.02 1.76
N MET A 170 13.90 -5.43 2.65
CA MET A 170 14.28 -5.10 4.01
C MET A 170 13.12 -5.41 4.96
N ILE A 171 13.43 -6.02 6.11
CA ILE A 171 12.42 -6.44 7.10
C ILE A 171 13.03 -6.43 8.50
N PRO A 172 12.31 -5.98 9.56
CA PRO A 172 12.86 -5.99 10.90
C PRO A 172 12.91 -7.39 11.48
N GLU A 173 13.88 -7.60 12.33
CA GLU A 173 14.02 -8.84 13.10
C GLU A 173 12.80 -9.06 13.99
N ARG A 174 12.32 -10.29 14.04
CA ARG A 174 11.32 -10.72 15.00
C ARG A 174 11.96 -11.13 16.32
N LYS A 175 11.32 -10.78 17.42
CA LYS A 175 11.74 -11.27 18.75
C LYS A 175 11.83 -12.79 18.76
N GLY A 176 12.97 -13.31 19.19
CA GLY A 176 13.23 -14.75 19.25
C GLY A 176 13.66 -15.39 17.93
N THR A 177 14.04 -14.61 16.92
CA THR A 177 14.71 -15.13 15.72
C THR A 177 16.03 -15.81 16.10
N VAL A 178 16.19 -17.06 15.72
CA VAL A 178 17.44 -17.82 15.92
C VAL A 178 18.30 -17.63 14.67
N ARG A 179 19.48 -17.08 14.85
CA ARG A 179 20.46 -16.80 13.78
C ARG A 179 21.86 -17.13 14.26
N THR A 180 22.73 -17.51 13.35
CA THR A 180 24.15 -17.72 13.59
C THR A 180 24.92 -16.74 12.72
N GLU A 181 25.85 -16.00 13.31
CA GLU A 181 26.77 -15.12 12.58
C GLU A 181 27.71 -15.96 11.72
N VAL A 182 27.88 -15.57 10.47
CA VAL A 182 28.74 -16.23 9.47
C VAL A 182 29.93 -15.34 9.13
N GLU A 183 29.67 -14.02 8.98
CA GLU A 183 30.70 -13.05 8.60
C GLU A 183 30.38 -11.70 9.24
N HIS A 184 31.41 -10.95 9.57
CA HIS A 184 31.33 -9.64 10.20
C HIS A 184 31.81 -8.57 9.20
N TYR A 185 30.93 -7.62 8.87
CA TYR A 185 31.24 -6.53 7.91
C TYR A 185 31.63 -5.21 8.59
N GLY A 186 31.25 -5.03 9.85
CA GLY A 186 31.52 -3.83 10.65
C GLY A 186 30.62 -3.78 11.89
N ASP A 187 30.73 -2.71 12.68
CA ASP A 187 29.90 -2.56 13.88
C ASP A 187 28.41 -2.63 13.55
N GLY A 188 27.74 -3.63 14.13
CA GLY A 188 26.33 -3.88 13.90
C GLY A 188 25.97 -4.43 12.51
N ASP A 189 26.94 -4.84 11.69
CA ASP A 189 26.71 -5.30 10.32
C ASP A 189 27.28 -6.70 10.09
N TYR A 190 26.40 -7.68 9.88
CA TYR A 190 26.75 -9.09 9.86
C TYR A 190 26.07 -9.82 8.73
N LEU A 191 26.73 -10.85 8.17
CA LEU A 191 26.06 -11.92 7.45
C LEU A 191 25.62 -12.97 8.47
N VAL A 192 24.35 -13.28 8.50
CA VAL A 192 23.80 -14.29 9.41
C VAL A 192 23.13 -15.42 8.65
N GLN A 193 23.20 -16.62 9.21
CA GLN A 193 22.50 -17.78 8.70
C GLN A 193 21.29 -18.09 9.56
N MET A 194 20.17 -18.39 8.91
CA MET A 194 18.93 -18.79 9.57
C MET A 194 18.38 -20.07 8.96
N ARG A 195 17.71 -20.88 9.79
CA ARG A 195 17.04 -22.09 9.33
C ARG A 195 15.65 -21.75 8.81
N VAL A 196 15.32 -22.26 7.61
CA VAL A 196 13.96 -22.19 7.07
C VAL A 196 13.10 -23.23 7.78
N SER A 197 11.90 -22.83 8.25
CA SER A 197 11.03 -23.73 9.01
C SER A 197 10.64 -24.98 8.20
N PRO A 198 10.56 -26.16 8.84
CA PRO A 198 10.12 -27.39 8.15
C PRO A 198 8.74 -27.26 7.51
N GLN A 199 7.85 -26.47 8.11
CA GLN A 199 6.51 -26.22 7.56
C GLN A 199 6.57 -25.41 6.26
N ALA A 200 7.44 -24.40 6.17
CA ALA A 200 7.65 -23.64 4.94
C ALA A 200 8.20 -24.53 3.83
N ARG A 201 9.20 -25.36 4.13
CA ARG A 201 9.79 -26.33 3.17
C ARG A 201 8.80 -27.42 2.75
N LYS A 202 7.90 -27.85 3.65
CA LYS A 202 6.82 -28.78 3.26
C LYS A 202 5.85 -28.15 2.27
N LYS A 203 5.56 -26.84 2.38
CA LYS A 203 4.68 -26.11 1.46
C LYS A 203 5.39 -25.76 0.15
N ASN A 204 6.66 -25.44 0.21
CA ASN A 204 7.51 -25.12 -0.95
C ASN A 204 8.83 -25.89 -0.82
N PRO A 205 8.94 -27.08 -1.44
CA PRO A 205 10.16 -27.91 -1.39
C PRO A 205 11.39 -27.29 -2.06
N ALA A 206 11.23 -26.25 -2.87
CA ALA A 206 12.34 -25.52 -3.49
C ALA A 206 13.10 -24.62 -2.50
N LEU A 207 12.57 -24.42 -1.28
CA LEU A 207 13.24 -23.62 -0.27
C LEU A 207 14.45 -24.36 0.32
N PRO A 208 15.59 -23.67 0.50
CA PRO A 208 16.77 -24.23 1.12
C PRO A 208 16.50 -24.55 2.60
N GLU A 209 17.31 -25.43 3.19
CA GLU A 209 17.25 -25.68 4.63
C GLU A 209 17.76 -24.48 5.44
N TYR A 210 18.80 -23.84 4.97
CA TYR A 210 19.40 -22.66 5.53
C TYR A 210 19.50 -21.57 4.47
N TRP A 211 19.37 -20.34 4.89
CA TRP A 211 19.56 -19.16 4.05
C TRP A 211 20.38 -18.11 4.77
N GLN A 212 21.11 -17.33 4.02
CA GLN A 212 21.95 -16.27 4.55
C GLN A 212 21.36 -14.92 4.20
N VAL A 213 21.38 -14.01 5.18
CA VAL A 213 20.89 -12.64 5.04
C VAL A 213 21.81 -11.68 5.77
N ARG A 214 21.91 -10.47 5.32
CA ARG A 214 22.60 -9.41 6.02
C ARG A 214 21.71 -8.89 7.15
N ALA A 215 22.26 -8.75 8.35
CA ALA A 215 21.65 -8.18 9.53
C ALA A 215 22.34 -6.87 9.87
N VAL A 216 21.61 -5.75 9.88
CA VAL A 216 22.11 -4.44 10.26
C VAL A 216 21.46 -4.03 11.57
N THR A 217 22.26 -3.86 12.61
CA THR A 217 21.83 -3.45 13.95
C THR A 217 22.22 -2.01 14.20
N TYR A 218 21.28 -1.20 14.68
CA TYR A 218 21.45 0.22 14.90
C TYR A 218 20.61 0.71 16.07
N GLN A 219 20.91 1.89 16.59
CA GLN A 219 20.22 2.49 17.74
C GLN A 219 19.14 3.47 17.27
N VAL A 220 17.94 3.37 17.85
CA VAL A 220 16.85 4.35 17.67
C VAL A 220 16.29 4.70 19.05
N GLU A 221 16.41 5.95 19.44
CA GLU A 221 15.92 6.45 20.74
C GLU A 221 16.36 5.57 21.92
N GLY A 222 17.63 5.14 21.91
CA GLY A 222 18.23 4.30 22.95
C GLY A 222 17.82 2.82 22.90
N ASN A 223 17.06 2.40 21.90
CA ASN A 223 16.70 1.01 21.70
C ASN A 223 17.46 0.42 20.52
N GLU A 224 18.00 -0.78 20.71
CA GLU A 224 18.64 -1.54 19.65
C GLU A 224 17.59 -2.13 18.73
N LYS A 225 17.77 -1.96 17.42
CA LYS A 225 16.93 -2.52 16.37
C LYS A 225 17.78 -3.21 15.32
N THR A 226 17.31 -4.33 14.83
CA THR A 226 17.95 -5.06 13.74
C THR A 226 17.02 -5.17 12.55
N VAL A 227 17.56 -4.91 11.36
CA VAL A 227 16.90 -5.10 10.07
C VAL A 227 17.65 -6.16 9.29
N PHE A 228 16.93 -7.13 8.77
CA PHE A 228 17.44 -8.07 7.77
C PHE A 228 17.24 -7.52 6.37
N THR A 229 18.21 -7.76 5.48
CA THR A 229 18.14 -7.27 4.10
C THR A 229 18.93 -8.15 3.14
N SER A 230 18.55 -8.09 1.86
CA SER A 230 19.33 -8.65 0.75
C SER A 230 20.28 -7.64 0.10
N LEU A 231 20.32 -6.39 0.58
CA LEU A 231 21.24 -5.35 0.07
C LEU A 231 22.70 -5.73 0.39
N PRO A 232 23.58 -5.82 -0.61
CA PRO A 232 24.97 -6.24 -0.38
C PRO A 232 25.78 -5.18 0.38
N ALA A 233 26.56 -5.60 1.36
CA ALA A 233 27.42 -4.72 2.17
C ALA A 233 28.48 -4.00 1.34
N SER A 234 28.92 -4.58 0.23
CA SER A 234 29.89 -3.98 -0.69
C SER A 234 29.38 -2.73 -1.43
N LYS A 235 28.05 -2.51 -1.48
CA LYS A 235 27.43 -1.39 -2.20
C LYS A 235 26.71 -0.41 -1.30
N PHE A 236 26.19 -0.86 -0.16
CA PHE A 236 25.35 -0.07 0.73
C PHE A 236 25.88 -0.16 2.16
N SER A 237 26.18 0.97 2.78
CA SER A 237 26.64 1.00 4.17
C SER A 237 25.51 0.63 5.15
N ALA A 238 25.89 0.23 6.37
CA ALA A 238 24.92 -0.04 7.44
C ALA A 238 24.04 1.18 7.75
N GLU A 239 24.62 2.37 7.76
CA GLU A 239 23.92 3.64 7.98
C GLU A 239 22.87 3.93 6.89
N GLN A 240 23.22 3.70 5.61
CA GLN A 240 22.28 3.83 4.49
C GLN A 240 21.10 2.87 4.62
N VAL A 241 21.37 1.61 5.00
CA VAL A 241 20.34 0.59 5.24
C VAL A 241 19.43 1.01 6.41
N ALA A 242 20.00 1.42 7.54
CA ALA A 242 19.24 1.86 8.71
C ALA A 242 18.34 3.07 8.38
N THR A 243 18.89 4.07 7.70
CA THR A 243 18.16 5.28 7.28
C THR A 243 17.02 4.94 6.33
N LEU A 244 17.27 4.12 5.31
CA LEU A 244 16.25 3.74 4.33
C LEU A 244 15.07 3.04 4.98
N TYR A 245 15.30 2.18 5.98
CA TYR A 245 14.20 1.43 6.59
C TYR A 245 13.16 2.34 7.28
N HIS A 246 13.53 3.55 7.68
CA HIS A 246 12.58 4.51 8.22
C HIS A 246 11.53 4.95 7.19
N GLU A 247 11.83 4.90 5.89
CA GLU A 247 10.87 5.23 4.83
C GLU A 247 9.70 4.21 4.74
N ARG A 248 9.78 3.04 5.38
CA ARG A 248 8.65 2.12 5.49
C ARG A 248 7.41 2.77 6.10
N TRP A 249 7.60 3.76 6.96
CA TRP A 249 6.49 4.48 7.59
C TRP A 249 5.58 5.20 6.59
N GLU A 250 6.06 5.50 5.39
CA GLU A 250 5.33 6.23 4.36
C GLU A 250 4.06 5.48 3.89
N ILE A 251 4.07 4.15 3.86
CA ILE A 251 2.84 3.38 3.51
C ILE A 251 1.75 3.49 4.58
N GLU A 252 2.14 3.59 5.86
CA GLU A 252 1.18 3.80 6.95
C GLU A 252 0.54 5.19 6.84
N LEU A 253 1.32 6.21 6.43
CA LEU A 253 0.81 7.54 6.12
C LEU A 253 -0.18 7.49 4.96
N GLY A 254 0.12 6.76 3.90
CA GLY A 254 -0.79 6.57 2.77
C GLY A 254 -2.13 5.93 3.18
N PHE A 255 -2.10 4.89 4.00
CA PHE A 255 -3.33 4.29 4.53
C PHE A 255 -4.09 5.23 5.46
N ARG A 256 -3.39 6.03 6.25
CA ARG A 256 -4.01 7.07 7.07
C ARG A 256 -4.71 8.11 6.20
N ASP A 257 -4.10 8.55 5.12
CA ASP A 257 -4.69 9.51 4.19
C ASP A 257 -5.98 8.96 3.55
N ILE A 258 -5.99 7.70 3.14
CA ILE A 258 -7.21 7.06 2.63
C ILE A 258 -8.32 7.05 3.69
N LYS A 259 -8.01 6.67 4.92
CA LYS A 259 -8.99 6.55 6.00
C LYS A 259 -9.46 7.89 6.53
N SER A 260 -8.55 8.86 6.70
CA SER A 260 -8.87 10.15 7.33
C SER A 260 -9.35 11.20 6.33
N SER A 261 -8.67 11.33 5.18
CA SER A 261 -8.94 12.43 4.25
C SER A 261 -10.00 12.10 3.21
N MET A 262 -10.12 10.82 2.82
CA MET A 262 -11.09 10.40 1.80
C MET A 262 -12.38 9.85 2.38
N GLN A 263 -12.36 9.28 3.58
CA GLN A 263 -13.52 8.72 4.25
C GLN A 263 -14.10 9.62 5.34
N ASP A 264 -13.64 10.87 5.49
CA ASP A 264 -14.04 11.79 6.57
C ASP A 264 -13.94 11.14 7.97
N ASN A 265 -12.89 10.36 8.21
CA ASN A 265 -12.72 9.52 9.39
C ASN A 265 -13.83 8.46 9.59
N ALA A 266 -14.63 8.17 8.58
CA ALA A 266 -15.59 7.06 8.64
C ALA A 266 -14.81 5.74 8.70
N LEU A 267 -14.89 5.07 9.84
CA LEU A 267 -14.18 3.80 10.05
C LEU A 267 -14.81 2.63 9.29
N THR A 268 -16.00 2.81 8.73
CA THR A 268 -16.80 1.75 8.10
C THR A 268 -17.16 2.14 6.67
N LEU A 269 -16.92 1.23 5.72
CA LEU A 269 -17.40 1.36 4.34
C LEU A 269 -18.94 1.46 4.33
N ARG A 270 -19.50 2.10 3.32
CA ARG A 270 -20.94 2.41 3.25
C ARG A 270 -21.75 1.34 2.52
N SER A 271 -21.12 0.58 1.64
CA SER A 271 -21.78 -0.41 0.78
C SER A 271 -22.23 -1.63 1.57
N LYS A 272 -23.43 -2.14 1.25
CA LYS A 272 -24.11 -3.20 2.01
C LYS A 272 -24.11 -4.58 1.32
N THR A 273 -23.58 -4.68 0.11
CA THR A 273 -23.40 -5.94 -0.62
C THR A 273 -21.94 -6.22 -0.87
N VAL A 274 -21.57 -7.48 -1.00
CA VAL A 274 -20.17 -7.91 -1.20
C VAL A 274 -19.54 -7.21 -2.40
N ASP A 275 -20.21 -7.24 -3.54
CA ASP A 275 -19.72 -6.64 -4.78
C ASP A 275 -19.49 -5.13 -4.65
N LEU A 276 -20.46 -4.41 -4.07
CA LEU A 276 -20.35 -2.96 -3.87
C LEU A 276 -19.29 -2.58 -2.81
N VAL A 277 -19.02 -3.42 -1.82
CA VAL A 277 -17.92 -3.22 -0.87
C VAL A 277 -16.56 -3.27 -1.60
N TYR A 278 -16.37 -4.28 -2.45
CA TYR A 278 -15.16 -4.35 -3.28
C TYR A 278 -15.09 -3.14 -4.24
N GLN A 279 -16.19 -2.79 -4.92
CA GLN A 279 -16.25 -1.62 -5.79
C GLN A 279 -15.88 -0.33 -5.06
N GLU A 280 -16.42 -0.14 -3.85
CA GLU A 280 -16.13 1.05 -3.02
C GLU A 280 -14.64 1.15 -2.68
N LEU A 281 -14.02 0.05 -2.24
CA LEU A 281 -12.59 0.08 -1.89
C LEU A 281 -11.71 0.28 -3.12
N TRP A 282 -11.98 -0.40 -4.26
CA TRP A 282 -11.26 -0.14 -5.50
C TRP A 282 -11.39 1.30 -5.97
N GLY A 283 -12.59 1.88 -5.83
CA GLY A 283 -12.85 3.30 -6.13
C GLY A 283 -12.05 4.25 -5.23
N LEU A 284 -11.92 3.94 -3.94
CA LEU A 284 -11.11 4.70 -3.00
C LEU A 284 -9.62 4.65 -3.38
N LEU A 285 -9.09 3.46 -3.70
CA LEU A 285 -7.69 3.31 -4.11
C LEU A 285 -7.40 4.03 -5.43
N LEU A 286 -8.31 3.97 -6.39
CA LEU A 286 -8.19 4.68 -7.66
C LEU A 286 -8.19 6.19 -7.44
N ALA A 287 -9.15 6.72 -6.69
CA ALA A 287 -9.23 8.14 -6.39
C ALA A 287 -8.00 8.65 -5.61
N TYR A 288 -7.50 7.84 -4.66
CA TYR A 288 -6.25 8.11 -3.97
C TYR A 288 -5.08 8.26 -4.96
N ASN A 289 -4.91 7.29 -5.86
CA ASN A 289 -3.83 7.32 -6.85
C ASN A 289 -3.94 8.52 -7.79
N VAL A 290 -5.15 8.90 -8.23
CA VAL A 290 -5.37 10.09 -9.06
C VAL A 290 -4.86 11.35 -8.34
N VAL A 291 -5.28 11.55 -7.09
CA VAL A 291 -4.84 12.72 -6.31
C VAL A 291 -3.33 12.71 -6.09
N ARG A 292 -2.75 11.56 -5.74
CA ARG A 292 -1.30 11.43 -5.53
C ARG A 292 -0.50 11.68 -6.80
N ARG A 293 -0.97 11.20 -7.95
CA ARG A 293 -0.30 11.42 -9.23
C ARG A 293 -0.28 12.90 -9.61
N GLU A 294 -1.43 13.57 -9.55
CA GLU A 294 -1.52 15.01 -9.83
C GLU A 294 -0.62 15.83 -8.87
N ALA A 295 -0.64 15.47 -7.57
CA ALA A 295 0.23 16.10 -6.58
C ALA A 295 1.72 15.86 -6.88
N SER A 296 2.09 14.64 -7.30
CA SER A 296 3.48 14.30 -7.66
C SER A 296 3.95 15.07 -8.89
N GLN A 297 3.11 15.18 -9.91
CA GLN A 297 3.44 15.96 -11.11
C GLN A 297 3.62 17.45 -10.79
N ALA A 298 2.75 18.02 -9.95
CA ALA A 298 2.89 19.40 -9.48
C ALA A 298 4.17 19.59 -8.65
N ALA A 299 4.51 18.66 -7.77
CA ALA A 299 5.75 18.72 -6.99
C ALA A 299 6.99 18.77 -7.89
N VAL A 300 7.06 17.86 -8.86
CA VAL A 300 8.19 17.79 -9.80
C VAL A 300 8.31 19.06 -10.64
N ALA A 301 7.20 19.61 -11.13
CA ALA A 301 7.18 20.89 -11.86
C ALA A 301 7.77 22.06 -11.03
N HIS A 302 7.67 21.98 -9.71
CA HIS A 302 8.22 22.94 -8.76
C HIS A 302 9.53 22.49 -8.09
N LYS A 303 10.20 21.45 -8.62
CA LYS A 303 11.47 20.89 -8.09
C LYS A 303 11.37 20.45 -6.63
N ARG A 304 10.23 19.88 -6.22
CA ARG A 304 9.99 19.32 -4.90
C ARG A 304 9.82 17.81 -4.97
N ALA A 305 10.02 17.13 -3.85
CA ALA A 305 9.72 15.71 -3.74
C ALA A 305 8.19 15.50 -3.64
N PRO A 306 7.64 14.46 -4.27
CA PRO A 306 6.20 14.13 -4.17
C PRO A 306 5.69 13.97 -2.74
N SER A 307 6.53 13.41 -1.82
CA SER A 307 6.21 13.23 -0.40
C SER A 307 6.05 14.53 0.38
N GLU A 308 6.59 15.66 -0.11
CA GLU A 308 6.45 16.97 0.53
C GLU A 308 5.04 17.58 0.36
N ILE A 309 4.22 17.05 -0.55
CA ILE A 309 2.89 17.58 -0.82
C ILE A 309 1.86 16.97 0.12
N SER A 310 1.19 17.82 0.89
CA SER A 310 0.09 17.40 1.77
C SER A 310 -1.06 16.81 0.96
N PHE A 311 -1.37 15.52 1.20
CA PHE A 311 -2.48 14.84 0.54
C PHE A 311 -3.83 15.51 0.83
N LYS A 312 -4.08 15.89 2.09
CA LYS A 312 -5.31 16.58 2.49
C LYS A 312 -5.50 17.88 1.71
N PHE A 313 -4.42 18.64 1.53
CA PHE A 313 -4.45 19.89 0.76
C PHE A 313 -4.71 19.61 -0.71
N ALA A 314 -4.03 18.62 -1.29
CA ALA A 314 -4.24 18.19 -2.67
C ALA A 314 -5.71 17.78 -2.93
N CYS A 315 -6.33 16.99 -2.06
CA CYS A 315 -7.75 16.63 -2.15
C CYS A 315 -8.70 17.83 -2.19
N GLN A 316 -8.33 18.94 -1.54
CA GLN A 316 -9.17 20.14 -1.49
C GLN A 316 -9.01 21.06 -2.71
N HIS A 317 -7.83 21.05 -3.33
CA HIS A 317 -7.45 22.04 -4.35
C HIS A 317 -7.43 21.47 -5.77
N ILE A 318 -7.03 20.23 -5.98
CA ILE A 318 -6.99 19.63 -7.34
C ILE A 318 -8.34 19.74 -8.08
N PRO A 319 -9.50 19.43 -7.48
CA PRO A 319 -10.77 19.59 -8.16
C PRO A 319 -11.06 21.04 -8.59
N ARG A 320 -10.66 22.02 -7.77
CA ARG A 320 -10.88 23.46 -8.06
C ARG A 320 -9.99 23.97 -9.18
N CYS A 321 -8.73 23.50 -9.26
CA CYS A 321 -7.82 23.89 -10.33
C CYS A 321 -8.29 23.36 -11.69
N GLN A 322 -8.86 22.16 -11.76
CA GLN A 322 -9.42 21.61 -12.98
C GLN A 322 -10.61 22.42 -13.48
N ASP A 323 -11.45 22.93 -12.60
CA ASP A 323 -12.57 23.82 -12.96
C ASP A 323 -12.06 25.16 -13.53
N SER A 324 -11.02 25.73 -12.94
CA SER A 324 -10.43 27.01 -13.39
C SER A 324 -9.74 26.90 -14.76
N CYS A 325 -9.02 25.81 -15.03
CA CYS A 325 -8.35 25.58 -16.32
C CYS A 325 -9.34 25.35 -17.47
N ARG A 326 -10.54 24.80 -17.18
CA ARG A 326 -11.60 24.64 -18.19
C ARG A 326 -12.27 25.95 -18.56
N LEU A 327 -12.38 26.89 -17.62
CA LEU A 327 -12.98 28.21 -17.88
C LEU A 327 -12.02 29.15 -18.66
N SER A 328 -10.70 28.92 -18.59
CA SER A 328 -9.70 29.74 -19.33
C SER A 328 -9.34 29.17 -20.70
N GLY A 329 -9.81 28.01 -21.07
CA GLY A 329 -9.50 27.35 -22.35
C GLY A 329 -10.53 27.56 -23.49
N PHE A 330 -11.55 28.38 -23.27
CA PHE A 330 -12.53 28.77 -24.28
C PHE A 330 -12.54 30.31 -24.43
N SER A 331 -11.51 30.84 -25.03
CA SER A 331 -11.51 32.19 -25.62
C SER A 331 -10.72 32.19 -26.92
#